data_4ecd28237e8f89838af21d9b317d101f
#
_entry.id   4ecd28237e8f89838af21d9b317d101f
#
_cell.length_a   1.000
_cell.length_b   1.000
_cell.length_c   1.000
_cell.angle_alpha   90.00
_cell.angle_beta   90.00
_cell.angle_gamma   90.00
#
_symmetry.space_group_name_H-M   'P 1'
#
loop_
_entity.id
_entity.type
_entity.pdbx_description
1 polymer ?
#
loop_
_entity_poly.entity_id
_entity_poly.type
_entity_poly.pdbx_seq_one_letter_code
_entity_poly.pdbx_strand_id
1 'polypeptide(L)'
;MHHNYIFRHCPVCGDEFQSKVVRDNEPPRLVCKNALCKFIFYLDPKLVACVIIEKDDKIILLKRAMKPERGKWVMPGGYVDRGEKVEEAAIRETKEECEVDIELKELFGVYSYPGYLEVVIVYLAGYKSGTLAAGDESTDIKLIGLEEIPWDNLAFESTRDALKDYYEFKKKTGKEK
;
A
#
# COMPACT_ATOMS: atom_id res chain seq x y z
N MET A 1 6.07 -13.11 4.02
CA MET A 1 5.43 -14.45 3.99
C MET A 1 4.33 -14.39 2.97
N HIS A 2 4.48 -15.05 1.83
CA HIS A 2 3.41 -15.13 0.85
C HIS A 2 2.33 -16.04 1.43
N HIS A 3 1.20 -15.50 1.78
CA HIS A 3 0.02 -16.32 2.07
C HIS A 3 -0.45 -16.92 0.75
N ASN A 4 -0.03 -18.15 0.46
CA ASN A 4 -0.63 -18.95 -0.59
C ASN A 4 -2.06 -19.29 -0.14
N TYR A 5 -3.01 -18.40 -0.43
CA TYR A 5 -4.42 -18.69 -0.26
C TYR A 5 -4.78 -19.83 -1.22
N ILE A 6 -4.96 -21.02 -0.69
CA ILE A 6 -5.43 -22.15 -1.47
C ILE A 6 -6.96 -22.07 -1.52
N PHE A 7 -7.49 -21.48 -2.56
CA PHE A 7 -8.92 -21.51 -2.83
C PHE A 7 -9.30 -22.88 -3.35
N ARG A 8 -10.07 -23.63 -2.58
CA ARG A 8 -10.47 -25.01 -2.92
C ARG A 8 -11.85 -25.08 -3.53
N HIS A 9 -12.77 -24.21 -3.13
CA HIS A 9 -14.18 -24.26 -3.48
C HIS A 9 -14.63 -23.00 -4.16
N CYS A 10 -15.53 -23.17 -5.15
CA CYS A 10 -16.15 -22.12 -5.92
C CYS A 10 -17.09 -21.29 -5.03
N PRO A 11 -16.96 -19.95 -4.96
CA PRO A 11 -17.83 -19.11 -4.14
C PRO A 11 -19.27 -19.01 -4.68
N VAL A 12 -19.51 -19.47 -5.92
CA VAL A 12 -20.83 -19.39 -6.56
C VAL A 12 -21.66 -20.63 -6.29
N CYS A 13 -21.08 -21.84 -6.39
CA CYS A 13 -21.83 -23.09 -6.27
C CYS A 13 -21.28 -24.06 -5.21
N GLY A 14 -20.18 -23.73 -4.56
CA GLY A 14 -19.55 -24.58 -3.52
C GLY A 14 -18.74 -25.76 -4.05
N ASP A 15 -18.73 -26.03 -5.35
CA ASP A 15 -17.96 -27.13 -5.93
C ASP A 15 -16.45 -26.85 -5.94
N GLU A 16 -15.62 -27.87 -6.13
CA GLU A 16 -14.19 -27.70 -6.15
C GLU A 16 -13.67 -26.94 -7.36
N PHE A 17 -12.52 -26.29 -7.19
CA PHE A 17 -11.73 -25.75 -8.30
C PHE A 17 -10.76 -26.76 -8.89
N GLN A 18 -10.48 -26.58 -10.18
CA GLN A 18 -9.33 -27.18 -10.87
C GLN A 18 -8.49 -26.10 -11.53
N SER A 19 -7.17 -26.33 -11.62
CA SER A 19 -6.27 -25.47 -12.38
C SER A 19 -6.38 -25.79 -13.86
N LYS A 20 -6.66 -24.78 -14.70
CA LYS A 20 -6.83 -24.97 -16.15
C LYS A 20 -6.33 -23.75 -16.91
N VAL A 21 -5.63 -23.97 -18.03
CA VAL A 21 -5.36 -22.92 -19.01
C VAL A 21 -6.67 -22.62 -19.75
N VAL A 22 -7.16 -21.39 -19.61
CA VAL A 22 -8.44 -20.96 -20.20
C VAL A 22 -8.23 -20.39 -21.60
N ARG A 23 -7.12 -19.70 -21.83
CA ARG A 23 -6.71 -19.15 -23.12
C ARG A 23 -5.24 -19.42 -23.35
N ASP A 24 -4.88 -19.63 -24.61
CA ASP A 24 -3.48 -19.80 -25.00
C ASP A 24 -2.63 -18.61 -24.56
N ASN A 25 -1.44 -18.89 -24.09
CA ASN A 25 -0.48 -17.91 -23.56
C ASN A 25 -0.87 -17.20 -22.24
N GLU A 26 -1.96 -17.62 -21.57
CA GLU A 26 -2.28 -17.17 -20.22
C GLU A 26 -1.83 -18.18 -19.15
N PRO A 27 -1.52 -17.71 -17.93
CA PRO A 27 -1.27 -18.62 -16.82
C PRO A 27 -2.54 -19.42 -16.47
N PRO A 28 -2.40 -20.62 -15.89
CA PRO A 28 -3.53 -21.41 -15.43
C PRO A 28 -4.39 -20.62 -14.44
N ARG A 29 -5.72 -20.76 -14.57
CA ARG A 29 -6.72 -20.17 -13.67
C ARG A 29 -7.43 -21.25 -12.87
N LEU A 30 -8.01 -20.86 -11.73
CA LEU A 30 -8.92 -21.73 -10.99
C LEU A 30 -10.28 -21.72 -11.67
N VAL A 31 -10.68 -22.86 -12.21
CA VAL A 31 -11.96 -23.04 -12.91
C VAL A 31 -12.83 -23.98 -12.08
N CYS A 32 -14.09 -23.66 -11.89
CA CYS A 32 -15.03 -24.52 -11.20
C CYS A 32 -15.17 -25.86 -11.95
N LYS A 33 -15.12 -26.97 -11.23
CA LYS A 33 -15.31 -28.32 -11.81
C LYS A 33 -16.74 -28.56 -12.29
N ASN A 34 -17.72 -27.84 -11.73
CA ASN A 34 -19.12 -27.94 -12.12
C ASN A 34 -19.32 -27.35 -13.53
N ALA A 35 -19.63 -28.22 -14.47
CA ALA A 35 -19.82 -27.83 -15.86
C ALA A 35 -20.98 -26.83 -16.08
N LEU A 36 -21.96 -26.80 -15.19
CA LEU A 36 -23.09 -25.85 -15.26
C LEU A 36 -22.72 -24.48 -14.69
N CYS A 37 -21.79 -24.41 -13.71
CA CYS A 37 -21.40 -23.16 -13.06
C CYS A 37 -20.50 -22.28 -13.94
N LYS A 38 -19.51 -22.89 -14.60
CA LYS A 38 -18.53 -22.22 -15.50
C LYS A 38 -17.76 -21.05 -14.86
N PHE A 39 -17.77 -20.91 -13.54
CA PHE A 39 -17.08 -19.81 -12.85
C PHE A 39 -15.56 -19.96 -12.97
N ILE A 40 -14.90 -18.86 -13.37
CA ILE A 40 -13.45 -18.74 -13.41
C ILE A 40 -13.04 -17.74 -12.34
N PHE A 41 -12.16 -18.16 -11.43
CA PHE A 41 -11.66 -17.31 -10.35
C PHE A 41 -10.39 -16.60 -10.81
N TYR A 42 -10.44 -15.27 -10.78
CA TYR A 42 -9.29 -14.40 -10.99
C TYR A 42 -8.77 -13.94 -9.64
N LEU A 43 -7.49 -14.14 -9.42
CA LEU A 43 -6.80 -13.58 -8.25
C LEU A 43 -6.35 -12.16 -8.59
N ASP A 44 -7.03 -11.20 -7.99
CA ASP A 44 -6.72 -9.79 -8.18
C ASP A 44 -5.59 -9.36 -7.24
N PRO A 45 -4.69 -8.45 -7.67
CA PRO A 45 -3.74 -7.83 -6.78
C PRO A 45 -4.49 -6.99 -5.74
N LYS A 46 -3.90 -6.84 -4.55
CA LYS A 46 -4.40 -5.93 -3.54
C LYS A 46 -3.86 -4.53 -3.77
N LEU A 47 -4.74 -3.55 -3.80
CA LEU A 47 -4.36 -2.15 -3.88
C LEU A 47 -4.10 -1.60 -2.47
N VAL A 48 -2.98 -0.89 -2.32
CA VAL A 48 -2.59 -0.20 -1.10
C VAL A 48 -2.39 1.27 -1.45
N ALA A 49 -3.04 2.18 -0.74
CA ALA A 49 -2.88 3.62 -0.89
C ALA A 49 -1.99 4.14 0.25
N CYS A 50 -0.83 4.69 -0.08
CA CYS A 50 0.10 5.30 0.85
C CYS A 50 0.29 6.78 0.56
N VAL A 51 0.75 7.53 1.56
CA VAL A 51 0.94 8.97 1.45
C VAL A 51 2.30 9.41 1.99
N ILE A 52 3.03 10.21 1.21
CA ILE A 52 4.14 11.01 1.70
C ILE A 52 3.56 12.37 2.11
N ILE A 53 3.45 12.58 3.42
CA ILE A 53 2.84 13.80 3.98
C ILE A 53 3.94 14.79 4.33
N GLU A 54 3.94 15.94 3.65
CA GLU A 54 4.88 17.03 3.90
C GLU A 54 4.34 17.99 4.97
N LYS A 55 5.18 18.30 5.96
CA LYS A 55 4.97 19.32 6.98
C LYS A 55 6.29 19.95 7.37
N ASP A 56 6.44 21.26 7.24
CA ASP A 56 7.62 22.03 7.67
C ASP A 56 8.96 21.42 7.16
N ASP A 57 9.04 21.14 5.85
CA ASP A 57 10.18 20.50 5.18
C ASP A 57 10.54 19.09 5.71
N LYS A 58 9.65 18.47 6.47
CA LYS A 58 9.75 17.11 6.99
C LYS A 58 8.62 16.24 6.46
N ILE A 59 8.77 14.93 6.62
CA ILE A 59 7.74 13.95 6.30
C ILE A 59 7.27 13.20 7.54
N ILE A 60 6.06 12.68 7.49
CA ILE A 60 5.49 11.87 8.56
C ILE A 60 5.81 10.40 8.30
N LEU A 61 6.42 9.72 9.28
CA LEU A 61 6.56 8.27 9.29
C LEU A 61 5.96 7.68 10.56
N LEU A 62 5.42 6.47 10.42
CA LEU A 62 4.82 5.66 11.47
C LEU A 62 5.73 4.50 11.82
N LYS A 63 5.75 4.10 13.09
CA LYS A 63 6.44 2.90 13.54
C LYS A 63 5.43 1.79 13.79
N ARG A 64 5.50 0.72 13.02
CA ARG A 64 4.53 -0.37 13.03
C ARG A 64 4.43 -1.09 14.39
N ALA A 65 3.20 -1.25 14.89
CA ALA A 65 2.90 -2.05 16.08
C ALA A 65 2.73 -3.55 15.76
N MET A 66 2.37 -3.90 14.52
CA MET A 66 1.92 -5.22 14.12
C MET A 66 2.86 -5.90 13.12
N LYS A 67 2.75 -7.23 13.01
CA LYS A 67 3.39 -8.01 11.94
C LYS A 67 2.67 -7.81 10.61
N PRO A 68 3.38 -7.94 9.47
CA PRO A 68 4.82 -8.09 9.34
C PRO A 68 5.58 -6.81 9.68
N GLU A 69 6.90 -6.91 9.86
CA GLU A 69 7.83 -5.78 10.02
C GLU A 69 7.55 -4.88 11.25
N ARG A 70 7.08 -5.49 12.36
CA ARG A 70 6.87 -4.78 13.63
C ARG A 70 8.13 -4.03 14.07
N GLY A 71 7.95 -2.78 14.52
CA GLY A 71 9.02 -1.91 15.02
C GLY A 71 9.79 -1.17 13.94
N LYS A 72 9.46 -1.37 12.66
CA LYS A 72 10.05 -0.63 11.54
C LYS A 72 9.17 0.55 11.12
N TRP A 73 9.77 1.50 10.41
CA TRP A 73 9.13 2.71 9.94
C TRP A 73 8.48 2.54 8.58
N VAL A 74 7.34 3.20 8.38
CA VAL A 74 6.55 3.12 7.15
C VAL A 74 5.87 4.46 6.89
N MET A 75 5.52 4.73 5.63
CA MET A 75 4.59 5.80 5.27
C MET A 75 3.18 5.43 5.75
N PRO A 76 2.35 6.42 6.14
CA PRO A 76 0.93 6.19 6.38
C PRO A 76 0.24 5.59 5.16
N GLY A 77 -0.71 4.67 5.39
CA GLY A 77 -1.50 4.07 4.33
C GLY A 77 -1.86 2.62 4.55
N GLY A 78 -2.91 2.18 3.87
CA GLY A 78 -3.47 0.84 3.98
C GLY A 78 -4.21 0.37 2.74
N TYR A 79 -5.00 -0.67 2.90
CA TYR A 79 -5.72 -1.28 1.80
C TYR A 79 -6.88 -0.41 1.31
N VAL A 80 -7.04 -0.38 -0.01
CA VAL A 80 -8.22 0.23 -0.65
C VAL A 80 -9.39 -0.74 -0.56
N ASP A 81 -10.49 -0.31 0.00
CA ASP A 81 -11.69 -1.12 0.12
C ASP A 81 -12.43 -1.24 -1.21
N ARG A 82 -13.19 -2.34 -1.36
CA ARG A 82 -13.97 -2.55 -2.58
C ARG A 82 -15.04 -1.47 -2.74
N GLY A 83 -14.95 -0.73 -3.85
CA GLY A 83 -15.87 0.37 -4.17
C GLY A 83 -15.42 1.73 -3.66
N GLU A 84 -14.32 1.79 -2.93
CA GLU A 84 -13.66 3.03 -2.49
C GLU A 84 -12.75 3.58 -3.60
N LYS A 85 -12.65 4.90 -3.70
CA LYS A 85 -11.61 5.52 -4.55
C LYS A 85 -10.26 5.47 -3.84
N VAL A 86 -9.19 5.31 -4.62
CA VAL A 86 -7.83 5.21 -4.08
C VAL A 86 -7.45 6.46 -3.28
N GLU A 87 -7.86 7.64 -3.75
CA GLU A 87 -7.65 8.92 -3.06
C GLU A 87 -8.41 9.00 -1.74
N GLU A 88 -9.63 8.45 -1.69
CA GLU A 88 -10.44 8.41 -0.46
C GLU A 88 -9.80 7.46 0.57
N ALA A 89 -9.30 6.30 0.13
CA ALA A 89 -8.54 5.37 0.96
C ALA A 89 -7.29 6.04 1.55
N ALA A 90 -6.51 6.75 0.73
CA ALA A 90 -5.31 7.45 1.18
C ALA A 90 -5.62 8.48 2.29
N ILE A 91 -6.72 9.23 2.15
CA ILE A 91 -7.16 10.23 3.16
C ILE A 91 -7.67 9.52 4.42
N ARG A 92 -8.50 8.49 4.29
CA ARG A 92 -9.06 7.73 5.40
C ARG A 92 -7.96 7.08 6.23
N GLU A 93 -7.06 6.33 5.61
CA GLU A 93 -5.95 5.65 6.29
C GLU A 93 -5.03 6.65 7.01
N THR A 94 -4.74 7.80 6.37
CA THR A 94 -3.97 8.86 7.02
C THR A 94 -4.68 9.39 8.26
N LYS A 95 -6.01 9.56 8.19
CA LYS A 95 -6.79 10.05 9.34
C LYS A 95 -6.80 9.03 10.48
N GLU A 96 -6.97 7.76 10.16
CA GLU A 96 -7.01 6.65 11.13
C GLU A 96 -5.65 6.43 11.80
N GLU A 97 -4.55 6.46 11.03
CA GLU A 97 -3.22 6.15 11.53
C GLU A 97 -2.46 7.33 12.15
N CYS A 98 -2.76 8.58 11.72
CA CYS A 98 -2.01 9.77 12.10
C CYS A 98 -2.83 10.84 12.83
N GLU A 99 -4.17 10.74 12.85
CA GLU A 99 -5.12 11.74 13.36
C GLU A 99 -5.02 13.13 12.69
N VAL A 100 -4.44 13.21 11.50
CA VAL A 100 -4.29 14.47 10.75
C VAL A 100 -5.19 14.53 9.53
N ASP A 101 -5.51 15.74 9.12
CA ASP A 101 -6.15 16.03 7.85
C ASP A 101 -5.07 16.44 6.84
N ILE A 102 -5.18 15.95 5.62
CA ILE A 102 -4.23 16.19 4.54
C ILE A 102 -4.91 16.77 3.31
N GLU A 103 -4.14 17.37 2.45
CA GLU A 103 -4.52 17.75 1.10
C GLU A 103 -3.66 16.99 0.10
N LEU A 104 -4.27 16.06 -0.64
CA LEU A 104 -3.57 15.34 -1.70
C LEU A 104 -3.17 16.33 -2.80
N LYS A 105 -1.91 16.25 -3.24
CA LYS A 105 -1.34 17.11 -4.28
C LYS A 105 -1.33 16.40 -5.62
N GLU A 106 -0.67 15.24 -5.66
CA GLU A 106 -0.48 14.47 -6.91
C GLU A 106 -0.24 12.99 -6.63
N LEU A 107 -0.48 12.17 -7.65
CA LEU A 107 0.01 10.80 -7.69
C LEU A 107 1.53 10.83 -7.83
N PHE A 108 2.24 10.33 -6.82
CA PHE A 108 3.69 10.37 -6.80
C PHE A 108 4.32 9.16 -7.48
N GLY A 109 3.80 7.97 -7.25
CA GLY A 109 4.31 6.75 -7.86
C GLY A 109 3.45 5.52 -7.65
N VAL A 110 3.76 4.46 -8.40
CA VAL A 110 3.14 3.14 -8.27
C VAL A 110 4.26 2.11 -8.17
N TYR A 111 4.23 1.29 -7.11
CA TYR A 111 5.27 0.33 -6.78
C TYR A 111 4.68 -1.08 -6.71
N SER A 112 5.25 -2.00 -7.46
CA SER A 112 4.87 -3.41 -7.46
C SER A 112 6.09 -4.29 -7.73
N TYR A 113 6.13 -5.47 -7.14
CA TYR A 113 7.29 -6.35 -7.21
C TYR A 113 6.88 -7.77 -7.59
N PRO A 114 7.71 -8.49 -8.36
CA PRO A 114 7.44 -9.87 -8.70
C PRO A 114 7.28 -10.74 -7.45
N GLY A 115 6.20 -11.50 -7.39
CA GLY A 115 5.90 -12.39 -6.26
C GLY A 115 5.17 -11.74 -5.09
N TYR A 116 4.92 -10.44 -5.12
CA TYR A 116 4.05 -9.74 -4.15
C TYR A 116 2.63 -9.61 -4.71
N LEU A 117 1.66 -9.59 -3.80
CA LEU A 117 0.25 -9.41 -4.16
C LEU A 117 -0.15 -7.94 -4.22
N GLU A 118 0.59 -7.10 -3.53
CA GLU A 118 0.29 -5.70 -3.37
C GLU A 118 0.78 -4.87 -4.55
N VAL A 119 -0.06 -3.92 -4.97
CA VAL A 119 0.30 -2.76 -5.79
C VAL A 119 0.14 -1.54 -4.91
N VAL A 120 1.24 -0.88 -4.59
CA VAL A 120 1.28 0.28 -3.71
C VAL A 120 1.23 1.55 -4.53
N ILE A 121 0.20 2.34 -4.31
CA ILE A 121 -0.05 3.64 -4.96
C ILE A 121 0.30 4.72 -3.94
N VAL A 122 1.26 5.58 -4.26
CA VAL A 122 1.79 6.60 -3.36
C VAL A 122 1.38 7.98 -3.84
N TYR A 123 0.73 8.73 -2.96
CA TYR A 123 0.40 10.14 -3.18
C TYR A 123 1.36 11.06 -2.41
N LEU A 124 1.63 12.23 -2.98
CA LEU A 124 2.21 13.35 -2.26
C LEU A 124 1.09 14.20 -1.68
N ALA A 125 1.20 14.60 -0.42
CA ALA A 125 0.21 15.41 0.26
C ALA A 125 0.85 16.46 1.16
N GLY A 126 0.13 17.56 1.38
CA GLY A 126 0.43 18.56 2.39
C GLY A 126 -0.36 18.27 3.68
N TYR A 127 0.28 18.46 4.83
CA TYR A 127 -0.42 18.52 6.11
C TYR A 127 -1.35 19.74 6.14
N LYS A 128 -2.58 19.55 6.59
CA LYS A 128 -3.61 20.59 6.65
C LYS A 128 -3.93 20.98 8.09
N SER A 129 -4.30 20.01 8.90
CA SER A 129 -4.69 20.22 10.31
C SER A 129 -4.64 18.93 11.12
N GLY A 130 -4.87 19.02 12.43
CA GLY A 130 -4.90 17.90 13.36
C GLY A 130 -3.68 17.85 14.27
N THR A 131 -3.68 16.90 15.20
CA THR A 131 -2.55 16.67 16.10
C THR A 131 -1.96 15.30 15.77
N LEU A 132 -0.67 15.28 15.47
CA LEU A 132 0.03 14.01 15.19
C LEU A 132 -0.08 13.07 16.38
N ALA A 133 -0.83 12.01 16.22
CA ALA A 133 -0.96 10.93 17.20
C ALA A 133 -0.89 9.58 16.47
N ALA A 134 -0.19 8.63 17.06
CA ALA A 134 -0.12 7.28 16.53
C ALA A 134 -1.45 6.56 16.78
N GLY A 135 -2.08 6.05 15.73
CA GLY A 135 -3.24 5.18 15.85
C GLY A 135 -2.88 3.79 16.43
N ASP A 136 -3.89 2.94 16.60
CA ASP A 136 -3.74 1.63 17.26
C ASP A 136 -2.74 0.67 16.58
N GLU A 137 -2.51 0.83 15.30
CA GLU A 137 -1.57 0.01 14.51
C GLU A 137 -0.12 0.51 14.56
N SER A 138 0.15 1.63 15.27
CA SER A 138 1.46 2.26 15.34
C SER A 138 1.91 2.47 16.78
N THR A 139 3.20 2.22 17.06
CA THR A 139 3.81 2.45 18.37
C THR A 139 4.44 3.84 18.52
N ASP A 140 4.67 4.52 17.41
CA ASP A 140 5.31 5.83 17.37
C ASP A 140 4.97 6.55 16.05
N ILE A 141 4.97 7.87 16.06
CA ILE A 141 4.81 8.73 14.90
C ILE A 141 5.82 9.87 14.97
N LYS A 142 6.48 10.18 13.84
CA LYS A 142 7.52 11.23 13.81
C LYS A 142 7.46 12.06 12.55
N LEU A 143 7.79 13.35 12.73
CA LEU A 143 8.25 14.24 11.67
C LEU A 143 9.73 14.04 11.46
N ILE A 144 10.14 13.58 10.29
CA ILE A 144 11.51 13.19 9.97
C ILE A 144 12.01 14.04 8.80
N GLY A 145 13.15 14.68 8.99
CA GLY A 145 13.85 15.39 7.91
C GLY A 145 14.42 14.41 6.87
N LEU A 146 14.63 14.89 5.65
CA LEU A 146 15.11 14.03 4.55
C LEU A 146 16.42 13.31 4.86
N GLU A 147 17.35 14.00 5.55
CA GLU A 147 18.65 13.43 5.92
C GLU A 147 18.57 12.48 7.13
N GLU A 148 17.42 12.46 7.81
CA GLU A 148 17.15 11.65 9.01
C GLU A 148 16.35 10.38 8.69
N ILE A 149 16.03 10.12 7.42
CA ILE A 149 15.25 8.93 7.01
C ILE A 149 15.98 7.67 7.46
N PRO A 150 15.33 6.78 8.23
CA PRO A 150 15.97 5.58 8.79
C PRO A 150 16.04 4.46 7.74
N TRP A 151 16.87 4.61 6.73
CA TRP A 151 16.95 3.75 5.53
C TRP A 151 17.08 2.26 5.84
N ASP A 152 17.84 1.90 6.88
CA ASP A 152 18.05 0.50 7.28
C ASP A 152 16.90 -0.06 8.13
N ASN A 153 15.98 0.80 8.55
CA ASN A 153 14.86 0.44 9.42
C ASN A 153 13.49 0.76 8.80
N LEU A 154 13.39 0.77 7.48
CA LEU A 154 12.13 0.88 6.76
C LEU A 154 11.48 -0.50 6.61
N ALA A 155 10.14 -0.53 6.73
CA ALA A 155 9.37 -1.76 6.80
C ALA A 155 9.33 -2.53 5.48
N PHE A 156 9.10 -1.84 4.36
CA PHE A 156 8.85 -2.46 3.07
C PHE A 156 9.73 -1.88 1.97
N GLU A 157 9.99 -2.69 0.94
CA GLU A 157 10.71 -2.28 -0.25
C GLU A 157 10.02 -1.08 -0.94
N SER A 158 8.69 -1.11 -1.04
CA SER A 158 7.88 -0.01 -1.58
C SER A 158 8.05 1.30 -0.80
N THR A 159 8.11 1.23 0.54
CA THR A 159 8.41 2.41 1.36
C THR A 159 9.80 2.97 1.07
N ARG A 160 10.79 2.08 0.97
CA ARG A 160 12.18 2.47 0.68
C ARG A 160 12.31 3.12 -0.68
N ASP A 161 11.71 2.52 -1.71
CA ASP A 161 11.83 3.01 -3.08
C ASP A 161 11.05 4.32 -3.25
N ALA A 162 9.84 4.44 -2.72
CA ALA A 162 9.07 5.68 -2.76
C ALA A 162 9.80 6.84 -2.05
N LEU A 163 10.42 6.58 -0.88
CA LEU A 163 11.18 7.60 -0.16
C LEU A 163 12.49 7.96 -0.85
N LYS A 164 13.14 7.03 -1.57
CA LYS A 164 14.31 7.33 -2.42
C LYS A 164 13.91 8.24 -3.57
N ASP A 165 12.83 7.90 -4.29
CA ASP A 165 12.33 8.71 -5.40
C ASP A 165 11.95 10.11 -4.91
N TYR A 166 11.31 10.20 -3.73
CA TYR A 166 10.97 11.48 -3.11
C TYR A 166 12.21 12.29 -2.71
N TYR A 167 13.22 11.66 -2.13
CA TYR A 167 14.48 12.30 -1.79
C TYR A 167 15.18 12.91 -3.02
N GLU A 168 15.23 12.15 -4.12
CA GLU A 168 15.78 12.64 -5.38
C GLU A 168 14.94 13.75 -6.01
N PHE A 169 13.61 13.65 -5.94
CA PHE A 169 12.68 14.69 -6.37
C PHE A 169 12.94 16.02 -5.63
N LYS A 170 13.05 15.98 -4.31
CA LYS A 170 13.32 17.19 -3.48
C LYS A 170 14.69 17.78 -3.77
N LYS A 171 15.72 16.96 -4.00
CA LYS A 171 17.06 17.45 -4.39
C LYS A 171 17.06 18.19 -5.72
N LYS A 172 16.28 17.73 -6.68
CA LYS A 172 16.16 18.39 -7.99
C LYS A 172 15.40 19.71 -7.87
N THR A 173 14.26 19.70 -7.23
CA THR A 173 13.40 20.89 -7.08
C THR A 173 13.98 21.94 -6.11
N GLY A 174 14.77 21.52 -5.12
CA GLY A 174 15.45 22.44 -4.19
C GLY A 174 16.70 23.14 -4.76
N LYS A 175 17.22 22.69 -5.92
CA LYS A 175 18.36 23.33 -6.63
C LYS A 175 17.92 24.41 -7.62
N GLU A 176 16.61 24.53 -7.88
CA GLU A 176 16.04 25.55 -8.79
C GLU A 176 15.59 26.84 -8.08
N LYS A 177 15.91 26.97 -6.79
CA LYS A 177 15.73 28.18 -5.98
C LYS A 177 17.10 28.74 -5.57
#